data_855f5407857283d4bc3ca5ae419e677b
#
_entry.id   855f5407857283d4bc3ca5ae419e677b
#
_cell.length_a   1.000
_cell.length_b   1.000
_cell.length_c   1.000
_cell.angle_alpha   90.00
_cell.angle_beta   90.00
_cell.angle_gamma   90.00
#
_symmetry.space_group_name_H-M   'P 1'
#
loop_
_entity.id
_entity.type
_entity.pdbx_description
1 polymer ?
#
loop_
_entity_poly.entity_id
_entity_poly.type
_entity_poly.pdbx_seq_one_letter_code
_entity_poly.pdbx_strand_id
1 'polypeptide(L)'
;MDLSKALSSALTCAKEEDTRDSLNNPLNLAFKGTGLSGIKTRIFLNKLLSYEEARYLEVGVFRGATFIPALFENNPKEAYAVDNWSEAGGQKELFLHHCRYFGLNKFNLIEKDFFQTSAASYSWIKFNIYFYDGHHSEESQYKALEHL
;
A
#
# COMPACT_ATOMS: atom_id res chain seq x y z
N MET A 1 19.20 8.49 4.21
CA MET A 1 18.43 8.28 5.49
C MET A 1 18.28 6.78 5.65
N ASP A 2 18.44 6.22 6.85
CA ASP A 2 18.18 4.80 7.06
C ASP A 2 16.68 4.52 7.28
N LEU A 3 16.26 3.25 7.12
CA LEU A 3 14.85 2.85 7.22
C LEU A 3 14.25 3.14 8.60
N SER A 4 15.03 3.02 9.68
CA SER A 4 14.56 3.30 11.04
C SER A 4 14.18 4.78 11.21
N LYS A 5 14.98 5.68 10.68
CA LYS A 5 14.67 7.13 10.67
C LYS A 5 13.47 7.45 9.79
N ALA A 6 13.36 6.78 8.62
CA ALA A 6 12.19 6.92 7.76
C ALA A 6 10.90 6.49 8.49
N LEU A 7 10.94 5.34 9.18
CA LEU A 7 9.82 4.83 9.97
C LEU A 7 9.43 5.80 11.10
N SER A 8 10.40 6.30 11.86
CA SER A 8 10.16 7.26 12.95
C SER A 8 9.53 8.55 12.42
N SER A 9 10.04 9.07 11.32
CA SER A 9 9.49 10.27 10.66
C SER A 9 8.06 10.05 10.17
N ALA A 10 7.78 8.92 9.55
CA ALA A 10 6.44 8.57 9.07
C ALA A 10 5.43 8.46 10.22
N LEU A 11 5.81 7.84 11.33
CA LEU A 11 4.98 7.75 12.54
C LEU A 11 4.69 9.13 13.14
N THR A 12 5.69 10.00 13.21
CA THR A 12 5.52 11.37 13.71
C THR A 12 4.56 12.15 12.84
N CYS A 13 4.76 12.18 11.52
CA CYS A 13 3.86 12.87 10.60
C CYS A 13 2.41 12.37 10.71
N ALA A 14 2.21 11.05 10.80
CA ALA A 14 0.86 10.49 10.93
C ALA A 14 0.18 10.81 12.27
N LYS A 15 0.96 10.94 13.36
CA LYS A 15 0.43 11.32 14.68
C LYS A 15 0.05 12.80 14.77
N GLU A 16 0.85 13.66 14.16
CA GLU A 16 0.70 15.11 14.20
C GLU A 16 -0.43 15.61 13.30
N GLU A 17 -0.94 14.77 12.37
CA GLU A 17 -2.05 15.16 11.53
C GLU A 17 -3.29 15.51 12.37
N ASP A 18 -3.69 16.78 12.32
CA ASP A 18 -4.94 17.22 12.93
C ASP A 18 -6.11 16.71 12.10
N THR A 19 -7.01 15.96 12.71
CA THR A 19 -8.19 15.41 12.04
C THR A 19 -9.13 16.51 11.49
N ARG A 20 -9.05 17.74 12.01
CA ARG A 20 -9.82 18.88 11.51
C ARG A 20 -9.26 19.40 10.19
N ASP A 21 -7.95 19.41 10.02
CA ASP A 21 -7.28 19.83 8.79
C ASP A 21 -7.13 18.69 7.77
N SER A 22 -7.38 17.45 8.19
CA SER A 22 -7.27 16.26 7.33
C SER A 22 -8.17 16.35 6.08
N LEU A 23 -9.29 17.05 6.15
CA LEU A 23 -10.19 17.25 5.02
C LEU A 23 -9.55 18.02 3.86
N ASN A 24 -8.56 18.86 4.14
CA ASN A 24 -7.84 19.67 3.16
C ASN A 24 -6.50 19.02 2.73
N ASN A 25 -6.11 17.93 3.38
CA ASN A 25 -4.88 17.24 3.03
C ASN A 25 -4.98 16.62 1.63
N PRO A 26 -4.03 16.86 0.72
CA PRO A 26 -4.04 16.30 -0.64
C PRO A 26 -4.24 14.78 -0.67
N LEU A 27 -3.63 14.04 0.27
CA LEU A 27 -3.80 12.58 0.37
C LEU A 27 -5.21 12.16 0.79
N ASN A 28 -6.02 13.06 1.33
CA ASN A 28 -7.42 12.79 1.62
C ASN A 28 -8.33 13.21 0.46
N LEU A 29 -8.15 14.41 -0.07
CA LEU A 29 -8.97 14.93 -1.16
C LEU A 29 -8.82 14.11 -2.44
N ALA A 30 -7.58 13.80 -2.83
CA ALA A 30 -7.28 13.06 -4.04
C ALA A 30 -7.82 11.61 -4.00
N PHE A 31 -7.83 10.99 -2.82
CA PHE A 31 -8.14 9.56 -2.68
C PHE A 31 -9.49 9.27 -2.01
N LYS A 32 -10.33 10.28 -1.84
CA LYS A 32 -11.70 10.11 -1.35
C LYS A 32 -12.50 9.22 -2.31
N GLY A 33 -12.97 8.08 -1.82
CA GLY A 33 -13.74 7.13 -2.64
C GLY A 33 -12.92 6.02 -3.30
N THR A 34 -11.59 6.03 -3.21
CA THR A 34 -10.76 4.93 -3.74
C THR A 34 -10.80 3.66 -2.89
N GLY A 35 -11.40 3.69 -1.72
CA GLY A 35 -11.53 2.52 -0.83
C GLY A 35 -11.59 2.92 0.66
N LEU A 36 -11.34 1.93 1.52
CA LEU A 36 -11.50 2.02 2.96
C LEU A 36 -10.15 2.17 3.66
N SER A 37 -9.62 3.39 3.76
CA SER A 37 -8.45 3.66 4.60
C SER A 37 -8.53 5.03 5.25
N GLY A 38 -7.97 5.16 6.46
CA GLY A 38 -7.88 6.42 7.17
C GLY A 38 -6.76 7.31 6.65
N ILE A 39 -6.91 8.64 6.80
CA ILE A 39 -5.89 9.61 6.35
C ILE A 39 -4.52 9.36 7.02
N LYS A 40 -4.50 8.99 8.29
CA LYS A 40 -3.24 8.73 9.01
C LYS A 40 -2.46 7.55 8.42
N THR A 41 -3.15 6.49 8.00
CA THR A 41 -2.53 5.35 7.30
C THR A 41 -1.93 5.80 5.96
N ARG A 42 -2.65 6.61 5.20
CA ARG A 42 -2.17 7.15 3.92
C ARG A 42 -0.93 8.02 4.09
N ILE A 43 -0.94 8.92 5.07
CA ILE A 43 0.21 9.78 5.39
C ILE A 43 1.39 8.93 5.84
N PHE A 44 1.16 7.97 6.72
CA PHE A 44 2.19 7.06 7.20
C PHE A 44 2.89 6.34 6.04
N LEU A 45 2.12 5.67 5.18
CA LEU A 45 2.66 4.92 4.04
C LEU A 45 3.35 5.85 3.04
N ASN A 46 2.76 7.01 2.72
CA ASN A 46 3.35 7.98 1.82
C ASN A 46 4.70 8.48 2.34
N LYS A 47 4.78 8.85 3.61
CA LYS A 47 6.04 9.30 4.22
C LYS A 47 7.07 8.18 4.33
N LEU A 48 6.64 6.96 4.62
CA LEU A 48 7.54 5.81 4.66
C LEU A 48 8.15 5.52 3.28
N LEU A 49 7.36 5.63 2.20
CA LEU A 49 7.82 5.41 0.84
C LEU A 49 8.64 6.57 0.26
N SER A 50 8.75 7.71 0.94
CA SER A 50 9.71 8.75 0.60
C SER A 50 11.17 8.35 0.92
N TYR A 51 11.37 7.20 1.55
CA TYR A 51 12.68 6.59 1.75
C TYR A 51 13.28 6.19 0.40
N GLU A 52 14.49 6.66 0.10
CA GLU A 52 15.15 6.51 -1.20
C GLU A 52 15.36 5.05 -1.63
N GLU A 53 15.60 4.15 -0.67
CA GLU A 53 15.80 2.72 -0.93
C GLU A 53 14.51 1.89 -0.70
N ALA A 54 13.34 2.52 -0.69
CA ALA A 54 12.08 1.85 -0.48
C ALA A 54 11.82 0.79 -1.57
N ARG A 55 11.51 -0.43 -1.14
CA ARG A 55 10.98 -1.53 -1.94
C ARG A 55 9.72 -2.02 -1.26
N TYR A 56 8.61 -1.78 -1.90
CA TYR A 56 7.29 -1.92 -1.30
C TYR A 56 6.52 -3.12 -1.84
N LEU A 57 5.97 -3.90 -0.94
CA LEU A 57 5.02 -4.95 -1.24
C LEU A 57 3.73 -4.71 -0.46
N GLU A 58 2.60 -4.59 -1.17
CA GLU A 58 1.26 -4.54 -0.58
C GLU A 58 0.43 -5.71 -1.06
N VAL A 59 -0.20 -6.41 -0.12
CA VAL A 59 -1.16 -7.49 -0.36
C VAL A 59 -2.55 -7.03 0.03
N GLY A 60 -3.51 -7.13 -0.90
CA GLY A 60 -4.86 -6.64 -0.71
C GLY A 60 -5.02 -5.18 -1.16
N VAL A 61 -4.65 -4.86 -2.39
CA VAL A 61 -4.71 -3.47 -2.89
C VAL A 61 -6.13 -2.99 -3.21
N PHE A 62 -7.08 -3.87 -3.44
CA PHE A 62 -8.49 -3.59 -3.75
C PHE A 62 -8.67 -2.48 -4.80
N ARG A 63 -9.09 -1.28 -4.40
CA ARG A 63 -9.26 -0.08 -5.25
C ARG A 63 -8.09 0.90 -5.17
N GLY A 64 -7.07 0.58 -4.35
CA GLY A 64 -5.86 1.35 -4.19
C GLY A 64 -5.86 2.40 -3.09
N ALA A 65 -6.75 2.27 -2.08
CA ALA A 65 -6.90 3.27 -1.02
C ALA A 65 -5.65 3.50 -0.16
N THR A 66 -4.76 2.53 -0.11
CA THR A 66 -3.48 2.54 0.58
C THR A 66 -2.31 2.59 -0.41
N PHE A 67 -2.34 1.72 -1.43
CA PHE A 67 -1.28 1.60 -2.42
C PHE A 67 -1.04 2.89 -3.21
N ILE A 68 -2.10 3.52 -3.71
CA ILE A 68 -1.98 4.72 -4.54
C ILE A 68 -1.45 5.91 -3.73
N PRO A 69 -2.00 6.25 -2.54
CA PRO A 69 -1.42 7.30 -1.71
C PRO A 69 0.02 7.02 -1.30
N ALA A 70 0.37 5.77 -1.02
CA ALA A 70 1.75 5.39 -0.68
C ALA A 70 2.74 5.79 -1.78
N LEU A 71 2.37 5.56 -3.05
CA LEU A 71 3.21 5.87 -4.19
C LEU A 71 3.08 7.31 -4.70
N PHE A 72 2.04 8.03 -4.30
CA PHE A 72 1.77 9.39 -4.79
C PHE A 72 2.94 10.33 -4.48
N GLU A 73 3.52 10.95 -5.53
CA GLU A 73 4.72 11.80 -5.47
C GLU A 73 5.99 11.10 -4.91
N ASN A 74 5.97 9.76 -4.79
CA ASN A 74 7.11 8.94 -4.43
C ASN A 74 7.63 8.14 -5.63
N ASN A 75 8.89 7.73 -5.56
CA ASN A 75 9.50 6.89 -6.59
C ASN A 75 10.32 5.77 -5.92
N PRO A 76 9.66 4.79 -5.27
CA PRO A 76 10.37 3.68 -4.66
C PRO A 76 11.18 2.90 -5.70
N LYS A 77 12.24 2.21 -5.27
CA LYS A 77 13.06 1.35 -6.14
C LYS A 77 12.21 0.27 -6.81
N GLU A 78 11.28 -0.30 -6.05
CA GLU A 78 10.34 -1.31 -6.52
C GLU A 78 9.02 -1.16 -5.76
N ALA A 79 7.91 -1.45 -6.45
CA ALA A 79 6.59 -1.52 -5.85
C ALA A 79 5.83 -2.71 -6.45
N TYR A 80 5.19 -3.49 -5.58
CA TYR A 80 4.42 -4.67 -5.93
C TYR A 80 3.03 -4.57 -5.31
N ALA A 81 2.02 -4.76 -6.16
CA ALA A 81 0.61 -4.85 -5.79
C ALA A 81 0.15 -6.29 -5.97
N VAL A 82 -0.31 -6.93 -4.91
CA VAL A 82 -0.83 -8.31 -4.94
C VAL A 82 -2.30 -8.31 -4.59
N ASP A 83 -3.14 -8.84 -5.47
CA ASP A 83 -4.57 -9.04 -5.22
C ASP A 83 -5.12 -10.06 -6.24
N ASN A 84 -6.13 -10.81 -5.88
CA ASN A 84 -6.87 -11.67 -6.79
C ASN A 84 -8.26 -11.12 -7.13
N TRP A 85 -8.66 -10.02 -6.48
CA TRP A 85 -10.00 -9.39 -6.58
C TRP A 85 -11.16 -10.36 -6.48
N SER A 86 -11.01 -11.46 -5.75
CA SER A 86 -12.07 -12.45 -5.54
C SER A 86 -13.18 -11.93 -4.64
N GLU A 87 -12.88 -10.93 -3.82
CA GLU A 87 -13.84 -10.30 -2.91
C GLU A 87 -14.43 -9.02 -3.51
N ALA A 88 -15.52 -8.56 -2.92
CA ALA A 88 -16.16 -7.26 -3.19
C ALA A 88 -16.42 -6.94 -4.68
N GLY A 89 -16.70 -7.98 -5.49
CA GLY A 89 -17.21 -7.81 -6.86
C GLY A 89 -16.17 -7.41 -7.91
N GLY A 90 -14.90 -7.78 -7.73
CA GLY A 90 -13.89 -7.67 -8.78
C GLY A 90 -13.54 -6.23 -9.16
N GLN A 91 -12.83 -5.52 -8.33
CA GLN A 91 -12.55 -4.08 -8.50
C GLN A 91 -11.21 -3.78 -9.21
N LYS A 92 -10.63 -4.77 -9.91
CA LYS A 92 -9.34 -4.62 -10.63
C LYS A 92 -9.32 -3.45 -11.59
N GLU A 93 -10.34 -3.36 -12.46
CA GLU A 93 -10.38 -2.30 -13.47
C GLU A 93 -10.47 -0.91 -12.84
N LEU A 94 -11.15 -0.80 -11.70
CA LEU A 94 -11.23 0.44 -10.95
C LEU A 94 -9.87 0.80 -10.31
N PHE A 95 -9.16 -0.18 -9.76
CA PHE A 95 -7.79 0.01 -9.28
C PHE A 95 -6.87 0.52 -10.39
N LEU A 96 -6.87 -0.15 -11.55
CA LEU A 96 -6.05 0.26 -12.70
C LEU A 96 -6.45 1.64 -13.24
N HIS A 97 -7.75 1.96 -13.24
CA HIS A 97 -8.25 3.29 -13.60
C HIS A 97 -7.69 4.36 -12.65
N HIS A 98 -7.77 4.13 -11.35
CA HIS A 98 -7.23 5.04 -10.34
C HIS A 98 -5.71 5.21 -10.50
N CYS A 99 -4.96 4.12 -10.67
CA CYS A 99 -3.52 4.20 -10.92
C CYS A 99 -3.19 5.11 -12.11
N ARG A 100 -3.88 4.93 -13.24
CA ARG A 100 -3.72 5.80 -14.42
C ARG A 100 -4.08 7.25 -14.14
N TYR A 101 -5.18 7.50 -13.44
CA TYR A 101 -5.65 8.84 -13.10
C TYR A 101 -4.60 9.61 -12.27
N PHE A 102 -3.91 8.94 -11.34
CA PHE A 102 -2.86 9.52 -10.52
C PHE A 102 -1.45 9.40 -11.15
N GLY A 103 -1.34 8.98 -12.40
CA GLY A 103 -0.07 8.90 -13.12
C GLY A 103 0.86 7.78 -12.66
N LEU A 104 0.34 6.80 -11.91
CA LEU A 104 1.12 5.66 -11.44
C LEU A 104 1.24 4.59 -12.53
N ASN A 105 2.43 4.44 -13.08
CA ASN A 105 2.72 3.49 -14.15
C ASN A 105 3.97 2.63 -13.88
N LYS A 106 4.59 2.80 -12.71
CA LYS A 106 5.82 2.09 -12.32
C LYS A 106 5.56 1.21 -11.09
N PHE A 107 4.88 0.10 -11.29
CA PHE A 107 4.72 -0.94 -10.28
C PHE A 107 4.48 -2.29 -10.94
N ASN A 108 4.70 -3.35 -10.20
CA ASN A 108 4.44 -4.72 -10.63
C ASN A 108 3.10 -5.19 -10.07
N LEU A 109 2.23 -5.67 -10.95
CA LEU A 109 0.94 -6.24 -10.56
C LEU A 109 1.04 -7.76 -10.53
N ILE A 110 0.68 -8.36 -9.41
CA ILE A 110 0.62 -9.81 -9.20
C ILE A 110 -0.84 -10.18 -8.94
N GLU A 111 -1.54 -10.62 -9.99
CA GLU A 111 -2.94 -11.04 -9.90
C GLU A 111 -3.03 -12.50 -9.47
N LYS A 112 -2.91 -12.73 -8.17
CA LYS A 112 -2.96 -14.08 -7.58
C LYS A 112 -3.52 -14.01 -6.16
N ASP A 113 -4.08 -15.14 -5.74
CA ASP A 113 -4.35 -15.37 -4.32
C ASP A 113 -3.00 -15.49 -3.59
N PHE A 114 -2.79 -14.63 -2.61
CA PHE A 114 -1.53 -14.56 -1.89
C PHE A 114 -1.19 -15.87 -1.20
N PHE A 115 -2.17 -16.50 -0.54
CA PHE A 115 -1.95 -17.74 0.21
C PHE A 115 -1.93 -19.01 -0.65
N GLN A 116 -2.52 -18.97 -1.84
CA GLN A 116 -2.45 -20.10 -2.80
C GLN A 116 -1.16 -20.09 -3.61
N THR A 117 -0.40 -19.02 -3.55
CA THR A 117 0.89 -18.90 -4.19
C THR A 117 1.97 -19.28 -3.17
N SER A 118 2.83 -20.22 -3.47
CA SER A 118 3.89 -20.62 -2.54
C SER A 118 4.82 -19.46 -2.20
N ALA A 119 5.32 -19.39 -0.96
CA ALA A 119 6.30 -18.38 -0.53
C ALA A 119 7.53 -18.33 -1.48
N ALA A 120 7.97 -19.49 -2.00
CA ALA A 120 9.04 -19.56 -2.98
C ALA A 120 8.74 -18.76 -4.27
N SER A 121 7.46 -18.58 -4.63
CA SER A 121 7.07 -17.79 -5.80
C SER A 121 7.26 -16.30 -5.60
N TYR A 122 7.44 -15.83 -4.37
CA TYR A 122 7.77 -14.45 -4.02
C TYR A 122 9.25 -14.24 -3.68
N SER A 123 10.07 -15.29 -3.69
CA SER A 123 11.49 -15.25 -3.30
C SER A 123 12.35 -14.31 -4.16
N TRP A 124 11.91 -14.00 -5.38
CA TRP A 124 12.57 -13.06 -6.28
C TRP A 124 12.25 -11.59 -5.97
N ILE A 125 11.17 -11.34 -5.19
CA ILE A 125 10.78 -9.99 -4.77
C ILE A 125 11.67 -9.57 -3.60
N LYS A 126 12.42 -8.49 -3.80
CA LYS A 126 13.22 -7.89 -2.73
C LYS A 126 12.50 -6.67 -2.21
N PHE A 127 11.88 -6.80 -1.05
CA PHE A 127 11.19 -5.70 -0.38
C PHE A 127 11.81 -5.43 1.01
N ASN A 128 11.66 -4.22 1.49
CA ASN A 128 12.02 -3.80 2.85
C ASN A 128 10.85 -3.11 3.57
N ILE A 129 9.74 -2.93 2.88
CA ILE A 129 8.48 -2.43 3.40
C ILE A 129 7.38 -3.37 2.92
N TYR A 130 6.70 -4.01 3.87
CA TYR A 130 5.59 -4.92 3.63
C TYR A 130 4.34 -4.41 4.32
N PHE A 131 3.23 -4.35 3.59
CA PHE A 131 1.92 -3.99 4.11
C PHE A 131 0.90 -5.04 3.68
N TYR A 132 0.23 -5.65 4.67
CA TYR A 132 -0.84 -6.59 4.44
C TYR A 132 -2.18 -5.93 4.80
N ASP A 133 -3.04 -5.80 3.81
CA ASP A 133 -4.41 -5.27 3.90
C ASP A 133 -5.41 -6.21 3.21
N GLY A 134 -5.12 -7.51 3.23
CA GLY A 134 -5.99 -8.54 2.69
C GLY A 134 -7.13 -8.89 3.66
N HIS A 135 -7.49 -10.17 3.75
CA HIS A 135 -8.57 -10.61 4.63
C HIS A 135 -8.23 -10.35 6.11
N HIS A 136 -9.15 -9.71 6.87
CA HIS A 136 -8.89 -9.17 8.19
C HIS A 136 -9.13 -10.17 9.35
N SER A 137 -9.27 -11.49 9.10
CA SER A 137 -9.29 -12.46 10.17
C SER A 137 -7.93 -12.54 10.86
N GLU A 138 -7.94 -12.86 12.15
CA GLU A 138 -6.71 -13.09 12.93
C GLU A 138 -5.82 -14.14 12.27
N GLU A 139 -6.42 -15.23 11.80
CA GLU A 139 -5.70 -16.31 11.10
C GLU A 139 -5.00 -15.80 9.83
N SER A 140 -5.68 -15.01 9.01
CA SER A 140 -5.10 -14.46 7.77
C SER A 140 -3.98 -13.49 8.04
N GLN A 141 -4.12 -12.63 9.05
CA GLN A 141 -3.08 -11.67 9.43
C GLN A 141 -1.84 -12.39 9.98
N TYR A 142 -2.01 -13.43 10.79
CA TYR A 142 -0.91 -14.26 11.29
C TYR A 142 -0.20 -14.98 10.14
N LYS A 143 -0.96 -15.67 9.29
CA LYS A 143 -0.41 -16.38 8.12
C LYS A 143 0.34 -15.44 7.17
N ALA A 144 -0.11 -14.19 7.02
CA ALA A 144 0.56 -13.22 6.16
C ALA A 144 1.98 -12.87 6.61
N LEU A 145 2.27 -12.98 7.91
CA LEU A 145 3.62 -12.79 8.45
C LEU A 145 4.50 -14.03 8.28
N GLU A 146 3.90 -15.23 8.26
CA GLU A 146 4.64 -16.49 8.10
C GLU A 146 4.88 -16.86 6.63
N HIS A 147 4.10 -16.28 5.71
CA HIS A 147 4.09 -16.68 4.30
C HIS A 147 5.28 -16.14 3.50
N LEU A 148 5.96 -15.11 4.00
CA LEU A 148 7.12 -14.46 3.39
C LEU A 148 8.40 -14.73 4.15
#